data_705bfe5cae115be599ce589af9b235e6
#
_entry.id   705bfe5cae115be599ce589af9b235e6
#
_cell.length_a   1.000
_cell.length_b   1.000
_cell.length_c   1.000
_cell.angle_alpha   90.00
_cell.angle_beta   90.00
_cell.angle_gamma   90.00
#
_symmetry.space_group_name_H-M   'P 1'
#
loop_
_entity.id
_entity.type
_entity.pdbx_description
1 polymer ?
#
loop_
_entity_poly.entity_id
_entity_poly.type
_entity_poly.pdbx_seq_one_letter_code
_entity_poly.pdbx_strand_id
1 'polypeptide(L)'
;MNRTHTLYCLLLIIASATVLHAQLPKPSSGRIERIDSFRSKYVTPRNVDVWLPAGYDPAKKYAVLYMHDGQMLFDSTLTWNKQCWRVDETLSALIQAQQIPPTIVVGVWNGGVTRHPDYFPQKPFDGLTSEEKDNITRELQEKGRTKEIFQPVSDNYLRFLVEELKPLIDARYSTYKDADHTSIAGSSMGGLISLYAICEYSQVFGRAAGLSTHWPGTFSVEGNPFITAYQSYLKKRLPDPVTHRIYLDCGDQELDALYPTLLKQVEQVLREKKYTDKNGRARVINGTGHSEKAWAGRLPEVMLYLLGR
;
A
#
# COMPACT_ATOMS: atom_id res chain seq x y z
N MET A 1 -18.66 77.13 -10.91
CA MET A 1 -18.98 75.92 -10.17
C MET A 1 -18.65 74.73 -11.07
N ASN A 2 -17.42 74.23 -10.94
CA ASN A 2 -16.94 73.06 -11.71
C ASN A 2 -17.04 71.82 -10.82
N ARG A 3 -17.88 70.86 -11.22
CA ARG A 3 -17.94 69.54 -10.61
C ARG A 3 -17.04 68.59 -11.42
N THR A 4 -15.92 68.20 -10.86
CA THR A 4 -15.05 67.14 -11.33
C THR A 4 -15.61 65.81 -10.86
N HIS A 5 -16.03 64.94 -11.80
CA HIS A 5 -16.41 63.54 -11.56
C HIS A 5 -15.14 62.67 -11.59
N THR A 6 -14.73 62.17 -10.42
CA THR A 6 -13.64 61.20 -10.30
C THR A 6 -14.22 59.80 -10.56
N LEU A 7 -13.80 59.21 -11.66
CA LEU A 7 -14.18 57.83 -12.05
C LEU A 7 -13.22 56.85 -11.33
N TYR A 8 -13.70 56.07 -10.38
CA TYR A 8 -12.96 54.98 -9.76
C TYR A 8 -13.07 53.74 -10.65
N CYS A 9 -11.99 53.40 -11.37
CA CYS A 9 -11.88 52.07 -12.02
C CYS A 9 -11.55 51.02 -10.95
N LEU A 10 -12.52 50.15 -10.66
CA LEU A 10 -12.29 48.96 -9.83
C LEU A 10 -11.62 47.89 -10.71
N LEU A 11 -10.32 47.68 -10.56
CA LEU A 11 -9.61 46.56 -11.15
C LEU A 11 -9.94 45.29 -10.35
N LEU A 12 -10.79 44.45 -10.89
CA LEU A 12 -11.02 43.09 -10.43
C LEU A 12 -9.80 42.23 -10.80
N ILE A 13 -8.92 41.96 -9.84
CA ILE A 13 -7.86 40.96 -9.99
C ILE A 13 -8.52 39.59 -9.84
N ILE A 14 -8.78 38.92 -10.97
CA ILE A 14 -9.16 37.50 -10.99
C ILE A 14 -7.90 36.70 -10.69
N ALA A 15 -7.71 36.30 -9.46
CA ALA A 15 -6.68 35.34 -9.06
C ALA A 15 -7.09 33.97 -9.62
N SER A 16 -6.54 33.62 -10.77
CA SER A 16 -6.64 32.24 -11.29
C SER A 16 -5.85 31.33 -10.36
N ALA A 17 -6.52 30.58 -9.51
CA ALA A 17 -5.91 29.51 -8.73
C ALA A 17 -5.48 28.42 -9.73
N THR A 18 -4.21 28.41 -10.12
CA THR A 18 -3.62 27.29 -10.84
C THR A 18 -3.60 26.08 -9.89
N VAL A 19 -4.49 25.14 -10.13
CA VAL A 19 -4.42 23.81 -9.46
C VAL A 19 -3.13 23.16 -9.94
N LEU A 20 -2.12 23.14 -9.08
CA LEU A 20 -0.89 22.39 -9.36
C LEU A 20 -1.25 20.89 -9.38
N HIS A 21 -1.49 20.34 -10.54
CA HIS A 21 -1.61 18.89 -10.70
C HIS A 21 -0.24 18.26 -10.48
N ALA A 22 -0.18 17.25 -9.61
CA ALA A 22 1.05 16.49 -9.45
C ALA A 22 1.46 15.87 -10.79
N GLN A 23 2.73 16.04 -11.18
CA GLN A 23 3.25 15.53 -12.44
C GLN A 23 2.98 14.03 -12.57
N LEU A 24 2.57 13.61 -13.78
CA LEU A 24 2.36 12.19 -14.09
C LEU A 24 3.71 11.47 -14.16
N PRO A 25 3.89 10.34 -13.47
CA PRO A 25 5.11 9.53 -13.58
C PRO A 25 5.34 9.05 -15.01
N LYS A 26 6.60 8.98 -15.41
CA LYS A 26 7.00 8.42 -16.71
C LYS A 26 7.46 6.98 -16.51
N PRO A 27 6.63 5.98 -16.86
CA PRO A 27 7.04 4.58 -16.77
C PRO A 27 8.06 4.26 -17.88
N SER A 28 8.95 3.32 -17.62
CA SER A 28 9.90 2.81 -18.63
C SER A 28 9.20 1.94 -19.69
N SER A 29 8.06 1.36 -19.32
CA SER A 29 7.24 0.52 -20.22
C SER A 29 5.76 0.64 -19.86
N GLY A 30 4.88 0.48 -20.86
CA GLY A 30 3.45 0.66 -20.67
C GLY A 30 3.05 2.14 -20.58
N ARG A 31 1.92 2.42 -19.93
CA ARG A 31 1.45 3.79 -19.69
C ARG A 31 0.76 3.90 -18.34
N ILE A 32 0.74 5.10 -17.77
CA ILE A 32 0.04 5.43 -16.55
C ILE A 32 -1.15 6.34 -16.86
N GLU A 33 -2.30 5.99 -16.29
CA GLU A 33 -3.49 6.83 -16.26
C GLU A 33 -3.76 7.23 -14.80
N ARG A 34 -3.85 8.53 -14.53
CA ARG A 34 -4.12 9.05 -13.19
C ARG A 34 -5.60 9.30 -12.98
N ILE A 35 -6.09 8.91 -11.83
CA ILE A 35 -7.33 9.39 -11.26
C ILE A 35 -6.93 10.43 -10.23
N ASP A 36 -7.03 11.71 -10.64
CA ASP A 36 -6.64 12.83 -9.78
C ASP A 36 -7.63 13.02 -8.63
N SER A 37 -7.08 13.21 -7.43
CA SER A 37 -7.84 13.56 -6.21
C SER A 37 -9.13 12.73 -6.07
N PHE A 38 -8.99 11.40 -6.17
CA PHE A 38 -10.14 10.50 -6.00
C PHE A 38 -10.90 10.87 -4.73
N ARG A 39 -12.16 11.27 -4.86
CA ARG A 39 -13.03 11.65 -3.76
C ARG A 39 -13.68 10.41 -3.17
N SER A 40 -13.41 10.16 -1.90
CA SER A 40 -13.93 9.03 -1.14
C SER A 40 -14.86 9.51 -0.03
N LYS A 41 -15.81 8.67 0.35
CA LYS A 41 -16.63 8.86 1.56
C LYS A 41 -15.88 8.46 2.83
N TYR A 42 -14.78 7.69 2.69
CA TYR A 42 -14.10 7.02 3.78
C TYR A 42 -12.75 7.63 4.14
N VAL A 43 -12.06 8.20 3.16
CA VAL A 43 -10.70 8.73 3.33
C VAL A 43 -10.55 10.10 2.66
N THR A 44 -9.51 10.84 3.06
CA THR A 44 -9.14 12.09 2.38
C THR A 44 -8.83 11.83 0.90
N PRO A 45 -9.17 12.79 0.00
CA PRO A 45 -8.89 12.66 -1.41
C PRO A 45 -7.41 12.35 -1.69
N ARG A 46 -7.15 11.44 -2.62
CA ARG A 46 -5.79 11.02 -3.00
C ARG A 46 -5.71 10.64 -4.46
N ASN A 47 -4.52 10.73 -5.04
CA ASN A 47 -4.29 10.26 -6.39
C ASN A 47 -4.24 8.75 -6.45
N VAL A 48 -4.65 8.19 -7.59
CA VAL A 48 -4.48 6.79 -7.93
C VAL A 48 -3.85 6.71 -9.31
N ASP A 49 -2.70 6.09 -9.42
CA ASP A 49 -2.00 5.88 -10.68
C ASP A 49 -2.22 4.44 -11.17
N VAL A 50 -2.89 4.30 -12.31
CA VAL A 50 -3.16 3.01 -12.91
C VAL A 50 -2.14 2.76 -14.03
N TRP A 51 -1.22 1.83 -13.82
CA TRP A 51 -0.30 1.39 -14.84
C TRP A 51 -0.90 0.28 -15.67
N LEU A 52 -0.90 0.48 -16.99
CA LEU A 52 -1.34 -0.49 -17.99
C LEU A 52 -0.12 -1.02 -18.74
N PRO A 53 0.05 -2.36 -18.86
CA PRO A 53 1.20 -2.93 -19.56
C PRO A 53 1.23 -2.55 -21.04
N ALA A 54 2.41 -2.59 -21.65
CA ALA A 54 2.56 -2.38 -23.08
C ALA A 54 1.67 -3.37 -23.85
N GLY A 55 0.95 -2.85 -24.85
CA GLY A 55 -0.01 -3.66 -25.61
C GLY A 55 -1.30 -3.99 -24.85
N TYR A 56 -1.66 -3.20 -23.82
CA TYR A 56 -2.97 -3.33 -23.19
C TYR A 56 -4.10 -3.30 -24.22
N ASP A 57 -4.94 -4.31 -24.18
CA ASP A 57 -6.06 -4.55 -25.08
C ASP A 57 -7.35 -4.75 -24.27
N PRO A 58 -8.35 -3.86 -24.37
CA PRO A 58 -9.59 -3.98 -23.61
C PRO A 58 -10.42 -5.24 -23.95
N ALA A 59 -10.11 -5.94 -25.04
CA ALA A 59 -10.73 -7.22 -25.34
C ALA A 59 -10.19 -8.40 -24.53
N LYS A 60 -9.02 -8.21 -23.84
CA LYS A 60 -8.40 -9.24 -23.00
C LYS A 60 -8.64 -8.93 -21.53
N LYS A 61 -8.58 -9.97 -20.68
CA LYS A 61 -8.71 -9.82 -19.23
C LYS A 61 -7.34 -9.74 -18.54
N TYR A 62 -7.27 -8.91 -17.50
CA TYR A 62 -6.06 -8.65 -16.73
C TYR A 62 -6.26 -8.96 -15.25
N ALA A 63 -5.25 -9.54 -14.61
CA ALA A 63 -5.16 -9.54 -13.17
C ALA A 63 -4.90 -8.12 -12.64
N VAL A 64 -5.20 -7.85 -11.37
CA VAL A 64 -5.01 -6.54 -10.76
C VAL A 64 -4.15 -6.65 -9.51
N LEU A 65 -3.10 -5.83 -9.45
CA LEU A 65 -2.25 -5.64 -8.29
C LEU A 65 -2.47 -4.24 -7.71
N TYR A 66 -3.08 -4.19 -6.53
CA TYR A 66 -3.15 -2.96 -5.74
C TYR A 66 -1.86 -2.78 -4.97
N MET A 67 -1.22 -1.61 -5.09
CA MET A 67 0.00 -1.30 -4.36
C MET A 67 -0.15 -0.01 -3.57
N HIS A 68 0.24 -0.07 -2.31
CA HIS A 68 0.29 1.10 -1.43
C HIS A 68 1.45 2.02 -1.77
N ASP A 69 1.37 3.27 -1.27
CA ASP A 69 2.39 4.30 -1.52
C ASP A 69 2.64 4.54 -3.02
N GLY A 70 1.54 4.66 -3.80
CA GLY A 70 1.53 4.73 -5.26
C GLY A 70 2.48 5.74 -5.88
N GLN A 71 2.79 6.84 -5.17
CA GLN A 71 3.73 7.87 -5.59
C GLN A 71 5.19 7.38 -5.66
N MET A 72 5.51 6.21 -5.08
CA MET A 72 6.87 5.66 -5.01
C MET A 72 7.14 4.53 -6.02
N LEU A 73 6.17 4.18 -6.89
CA LEU A 73 6.22 2.92 -7.62
C LEU A 73 7.01 2.98 -8.94
N PHE A 74 6.94 4.10 -9.68
CA PHE A 74 7.29 4.11 -11.11
C PHE A 74 8.45 5.03 -11.47
N ASP A 75 8.53 6.26 -10.94
CA ASP A 75 9.44 7.30 -11.40
C ASP A 75 10.20 7.93 -10.23
N SER A 76 11.49 7.60 -10.12
CA SER A 76 12.36 8.10 -9.05
C SER A 76 12.62 9.61 -9.13
N THR A 77 12.41 10.25 -10.28
CA THR A 77 12.61 11.69 -10.41
C THR A 77 11.56 12.50 -9.67
N LEU A 78 10.38 11.91 -9.44
CA LEU A 78 9.24 12.53 -8.76
C LEU A 78 9.15 12.16 -7.27
N THR A 79 9.91 11.16 -6.81
CA THR A 79 9.90 10.74 -5.42
C THR A 79 10.77 11.66 -4.53
N TRP A 80 10.39 11.76 -3.24
CA TRP A 80 11.09 12.63 -2.29
C TRP A 80 12.55 12.20 -2.01
N ASN A 81 12.85 10.89 -2.09
CA ASN A 81 14.18 10.31 -1.82
C ASN A 81 14.92 9.87 -3.10
N LYS A 82 14.37 10.20 -4.29
CA LYS A 82 14.92 9.85 -5.60
C LYS A 82 15.10 8.34 -5.80
N GLN A 83 14.26 7.53 -5.16
CA GLN A 83 14.18 6.08 -5.35
C GLN A 83 12.74 5.70 -5.72
N CYS A 84 12.58 4.61 -6.47
CA CYS A 84 11.27 4.02 -6.75
C CYS A 84 11.37 2.49 -6.81
N TRP A 85 10.20 1.84 -6.79
CA TRP A 85 10.10 0.38 -6.81
C TRP A 85 10.35 -0.24 -8.17
N ARG A 86 10.36 0.53 -9.26
CA ARG A 86 10.51 0.06 -10.64
C ARG A 86 9.51 -1.04 -11.01
N VAL A 87 8.26 -0.85 -10.61
CA VAL A 87 7.19 -1.86 -10.75
C VAL A 87 6.89 -2.13 -12.22
N ASP A 88 6.83 -1.10 -13.04
CA ASP A 88 6.59 -1.18 -14.48
C ASP A 88 7.66 -1.98 -15.22
N GLU A 89 8.93 -1.77 -14.87
CA GLU A 89 10.05 -2.53 -15.46
C GLU A 89 9.95 -4.01 -15.07
N THR A 90 9.74 -4.29 -13.78
CA THR A 90 9.65 -5.66 -13.27
C THR A 90 8.47 -6.42 -13.88
N LEU A 91 7.27 -5.85 -13.85
CA LEU A 91 6.10 -6.54 -14.37
C LEU A 91 6.15 -6.67 -15.89
N SER A 92 6.65 -5.65 -16.61
CA SER A 92 6.83 -5.75 -18.06
C SER A 92 7.73 -6.91 -18.45
N ALA A 93 8.87 -7.06 -17.77
CA ALA A 93 9.80 -8.16 -18.03
C ALA A 93 9.16 -9.53 -17.75
N LEU A 94 8.47 -9.68 -16.61
CA LEU A 94 7.81 -10.93 -16.23
C LEU A 94 6.63 -11.29 -17.14
N ILE A 95 5.83 -10.31 -17.57
CA ILE A 95 4.72 -10.51 -18.51
C ILE A 95 5.26 -10.90 -19.88
N GLN A 96 6.29 -10.20 -20.38
CA GLN A 96 6.92 -10.49 -21.65
C GLN A 96 7.56 -11.89 -21.68
N ALA A 97 8.16 -12.32 -20.59
CA ALA A 97 8.68 -13.65 -20.40
C ALA A 97 7.59 -14.74 -20.15
N GLN A 98 6.32 -14.35 -20.11
CA GLN A 98 5.16 -15.22 -19.81
C GLN A 98 5.24 -15.93 -18.45
N GLN A 99 5.97 -15.36 -17.51
CA GLN A 99 6.16 -15.91 -16.15
C GLN A 99 5.00 -15.54 -15.21
N ILE A 100 4.32 -14.42 -15.50
CA ILE A 100 3.11 -13.99 -14.81
C ILE A 100 2.01 -13.66 -15.84
N PRO A 101 0.72 -13.71 -15.47
CA PRO A 101 -0.36 -13.26 -16.34
C PRO A 101 -0.27 -11.75 -16.62
N PRO A 102 -0.86 -11.26 -17.71
CA PRO A 102 -1.03 -9.82 -17.93
C PRO A 102 -1.72 -9.17 -16.71
N THR A 103 -1.07 -8.17 -16.14
CA THR A 103 -1.46 -7.57 -14.86
C THR A 103 -1.50 -6.05 -14.98
N ILE A 104 -2.55 -5.42 -14.44
CA ILE A 104 -2.68 -3.98 -14.22
C ILE A 104 -2.20 -3.66 -12.82
N VAL A 105 -1.48 -2.55 -12.62
CA VAL A 105 -1.11 -2.07 -11.28
C VAL A 105 -1.93 -0.84 -10.92
N VAL A 106 -2.55 -0.87 -9.75
CA VAL A 106 -3.30 0.24 -9.17
C VAL A 106 -2.47 0.80 -8.00
N GLY A 107 -1.69 1.82 -8.28
CA GLY A 107 -0.85 2.52 -7.30
C GLY A 107 -1.66 3.54 -6.51
N VAL A 108 -2.00 3.20 -5.28
CA VAL A 108 -2.79 4.07 -4.39
C VAL A 108 -1.86 4.97 -3.61
N TRP A 109 -1.92 6.29 -3.87
CA TRP A 109 -1.12 7.25 -3.12
C TRP A 109 -1.54 7.25 -1.65
N ASN A 110 -0.58 7.37 -0.76
CA ASN A 110 -0.92 7.58 0.64
C ASN A 110 -1.44 9.01 0.88
N GLY A 111 -2.13 9.21 1.98
CA GLY A 111 -2.73 10.49 2.35
C GLY A 111 -1.77 11.46 3.05
N GLY A 112 -0.44 11.27 2.94
CA GLY A 112 0.53 12.08 3.66
C GLY A 112 0.41 11.90 5.17
N VAL A 113 -0.10 12.89 5.87
CA VAL A 113 -0.28 12.84 7.34
C VAL A 113 -1.24 11.73 7.78
N THR A 114 -2.16 11.31 6.92
CA THR A 114 -3.10 10.22 7.23
C THR A 114 -2.53 8.83 6.93
N ARG A 115 -1.32 8.74 6.34
CA ARG A 115 -0.72 7.43 6.00
C ARG A 115 -0.63 6.49 7.20
N HIS A 116 -0.21 7.00 8.34
CA HIS A 116 -0.02 6.18 9.53
C HIS A 116 -1.35 5.61 10.06
N PRO A 117 -2.39 6.42 10.35
CA PRO A 117 -3.69 5.90 10.77
C PRO A 117 -4.41 5.09 9.70
N ASP A 118 -4.26 5.40 8.39
CA ASP A 118 -4.83 4.63 7.29
C ASP A 118 -4.25 3.21 7.20
N TYR A 119 -2.97 3.03 7.56
CA TYR A 119 -2.25 1.77 7.37
C TYR A 119 -2.05 0.97 8.67
N PHE A 120 -2.41 1.51 9.81
CA PHE A 120 -2.30 0.83 11.10
C PHE A 120 -3.52 -0.08 11.32
N PRO A 121 -3.39 -1.42 11.47
CA PRO A 121 -4.52 -2.34 11.63
C PRO A 121 -5.41 -1.99 12.83
N GLN A 122 -6.65 -1.63 12.54
CA GLN A 122 -7.57 -1.06 13.53
C GLN A 122 -8.05 -2.08 14.55
N LYS A 123 -8.52 -3.25 14.12
CA LYS A 123 -9.11 -4.24 15.05
C LYS A 123 -8.15 -4.78 16.10
N PRO A 124 -6.86 -5.08 15.76
CA PRO A 124 -5.88 -5.41 16.79
C PRO A 124 -5.64 -4.27 17.78
N PHE A 125 -5.60 -3.02 17.31
CA PHE A 125 -5.47 -1.85 18.18
C PHE A 125 -6.70 -1.64 19.05
N ASP A 126 -7.89 -1.79 18.54
CA ASP A 126 -9.15 -1.63 19.30
C ASP A 126 -9.23 -2.62 20.46
N GLY A 127 -8.62 -3.80 20.32
CA GLY A 127 -8.53 -4.82 21.36
C GLY A 127 -7.57 -4.51 22.51
N LEU A 128 -6.74 -3.46 22.41
CA LEU A 128 -5.82 -3.04 23.46
C LEU A 128 -6.56 -2.34 24.62
N THR A 129 -5.98 -2.37 25.81
CA THR A 129 -6.45 -1.59 26.95
C THR A 129 -6.27 -0.09 26.73
N SER A 130 -6.96 0.74 27.50
CA SER A 130 -6.81 2.20 27.42
C SER A 130 -5.36 2.64 27.69
N GLU A 131 -4.71 2.06 28.69
CA GLU A 131 -3.31 2.35 29.03
C GLU A 131 -2.35 2.01 27.88
N GLU A 132 -2.54 0.86 27.22
CA GLU A 132 -1.73 0.46 26.07
C GLU A 132 -1.92 1.40 24.87
N LYS A 133 -3.16 1.84 24.61
CA LYS A 133 -3.47 2.84 23.58
C LYS A 133 -2.85 4.20 23.87
N ASP A 134 -2.88 4.63 25.14
CA ASP A 134 -2.28 5.88 25.59
C ASP A 134 -0.75 5.83 25.44
N ASN A 135 -0.12 4.70 25.73
CA ASN A 135 1.31 4.50 25.53
C ASN A 135 1.69 4.59 24.05
N ILE A 136 0.94 3.92 23.16
CA ILE A 136 1.13 4.02 21.71
C ILE A 136 0.93 5.48 21.24
N THR A 137 -0.10 6.15 21.71
CA THR A 137 -0.36 7.56 21.37
C THR A 137 0.81 8.44 21.75
N ARG A 138 1.33 8.30 22.98
CA ARG A 138 2.47 9.07 23.47
C ARG A 138 3.72 8.85 22.64
N GLU A 139 4.04 7.60 22.33
CA GLU A 139 5.18 7.27 21.46
C GLU A 139 5.05 7.90 20.07
N LEU A 140 3.88 7.82 19.45
CA LEU A 140 3.63 8.41 18.14
C LEU A 140 3.66 9.94 18.16
N GLN A 141 3.23 10.58 19.25
CA GLN A 141 3.35 12.02 19.46
C GLN A 141 4.82 12.46 19.59
N GLU A 142 5.61 11.75 20.38
CA GLU A 142 7.05 12.00 20.55
C GLU A 142 7.82 11.89 19.23
N LYS A 143 7.38 10.99 18.34
CA LYS A 143 7.96 10.80 17.01
C LYS A 143 7.31 11.69 15.93
N GLY A 144 6.42 12.61 16.30
CA GLY A 144 5.77 13.55 15.39
C GLY A 144 4.84 12.90 14.36
N ARG A 145 4.31 11.71 14.67
CA ARG A 145 3.38 10.98 13.78
C ARG A 145 1.92 11.36 13.98
N THR A 146 1.58 11.88 15.15
CA THR A 146 0.28 12.46 15.46
C THR A 146 0.43 13.64 16.44
N LYS A 147 -0.52 14.54 16.45
CA LYS A 147 -0.66 15.58 17.46
C LYS A 147 -1.79 15.31 18.44
N GLU A 148 -2.76 14.52 18.00
CA GLU A 148 -3.96 14.15 18.72
C GLU A 148 -3.83 12.74 19.31
N ILE A 149 -4.86 12.30 20.05
CA ILE A 149 -4.99 10.89 20.45
C ILE A 149 -4.99 10.04 19.18
N PHE A 150 -4.07 9.07 19.13
CA PHE A 150 -3.96 8.23 17.94
C PHE A 150 -5.15 7.28 17.83
N GLN A 151 -5.79 7.31 16.68
CA GLN A 151 -6.87 6.41 16.33
C GLN A 151 -6.62 5.89 14.91
N PRO A 152 -6.42 4.57 14.72
CA PRO A 152 -6.39 3.97 13.41
C PRO A 152 -7.75 4.12 12.70
N VAL A 153 -7.69 4.31 11.39
CA VAL A 153 -8.88 4.39 10.52
C VAL A 153 -8.75 3.44 9.32
N SER A 154 -7.97 2.40 9.48
CA SER A 154 -7.66 1.46 8.40
C SER A 154 -8.88 0.69 7.91
N ASP A 155 -9.90 0.46 8.73
CA ASP A 155 -11.16 -0.13 8.26
C ASP A 155 -11.83 0.77 7.21
N ASN A 156 -11.81 2.10 7.38
CA ASN A 156 -12.29 3.05 6.38
C ASN A 156 -11.39 3.05 5.13
N TYR A 157 -10.07 2.95 5.31
CA TYR A 157 -9.16 2.84 4.16
C TYR A 157 -9.42 1.58 3.33
N LEU A 158 -9.65 0.45 3.97
CA LEU A 158 -10.00 -0.79 3.26
C LEU A 158 -11.38 -0.71 2.60
N ARG A 159 -12.36 -0.06 3.23
CA ARG A 159 -13.66 0.21 2.61
C ARG A 159 -13.52 1.07 1.35
N PHE A 160 -12.69 2.11 1.40
CA PHE A 160 -12.36 2.90 0.21
C PHE A 160 -11.83 2.01 -0.92
N LEU A 161 -10.86 1.12 -0.63
CA LEU A 161 -10.30 0.21 -1.65
C LEU A 161 -11.36 -0.72 -2.24
N VAL A 162 -12.20 -1.32 -1.39
CA VAL A 162 -13.10 -2.41 -1.77
C VAL A 162 -14.44 -1.91 -2.28
N GLU A 163 -15.02 -0.88 -1.64
CA GLU A 163 -16.37 -0.41 -1.93
C GLU A 163 -16.41 0.70 -2.99
N GLU A 164 -15.29 1.43 -3.18
CA GLU A 164 -15.25 2.56 -4.11
C GLU A 164 -14.21 2.37 -5.23
N LEU A 165 -12.92 2.16 -4.88
CA LEU A 165 -11.85 2.12 -5.86
C LEU A 165 -11.94 0.86 -6.74
N LYS A 166 -12.04 -0.33 -6.15
CA LYS A 166 -12.09 -1.58 -6.93
C LYS A 166 -13.27 -1.62 -7.91
N PRO A 167 -14.50 -1.27 -7.53
CA PRO A 167 -15.61 -1.20 -8.48
C PRO A 167 -15.36 -0.23 -9.65
N LEU A 168 -14.71 0.92 -9.39
CA LEU A 168 -14.34 1.85 -10.45
C LEU A 168 -13.29 1.27 -11.40
N ILE A 169 -12.25 0.62 -10.87
CA ILE A 169 -11.21 -0.04 -11.66
C ILE A 169 -11.83 -1.15 -12.54
N ASP A 170 -12.68 -1.99 -11.96
CA ASP A 170 -13.36 -3.09 -12.66
C ASP A 170 -14.39 -2.63 -13.70
N ALA A 171 -14.89 -1.40 -13.59
CA ALA A 171 -15.78 -0.80 -14.57
C ALA A 171 -14.99 -0.10 -15.71
N ARG A 172 -13.82 0.48 -15.39
CA ARG A 172 -13.03 1.26 -16.33
C ARG A 172 -12.06 0.42 -17.16
N TYR A 173 -11.58 -0.69 -16.61
CA TYR A 173 -10.59 -1.55 -17.25
C TYR A 173 -11.08 -2.99 -17.37
N SER A 174 -10.51 -3.72 -18.33
CA SER A 174 -10.90 -5.12 -18.56
C SER A 174 -10.18 -6.06 -17.58
N THR A 175 -10.70 -6.18 -16.37
CA THR A 175 -10.12 -6.95 -15.27
C THR A 175 -10.85 -8.28 -15.04
N TYR A 176 -10.13 -9.25 -14.48
CA TYR A 176 -10.76 -10.31 -13.69
C TYR A 176 -11.25 -9.69 -12.37
N LYS A 177 -12.42 -10.12 -11.89
CA LYS A 177 -13.06 -9.51 -10.70
C LYS A 177 -12.94 -10.37 -9.44
N ASP A 178 -12.50 -11.62 -9.62
CA ASP A 178 -12.38 -12.60 -8.54
C ASP A 178 -11.12 -12.39 -7.70
N ALA A 179 -11.10 -13.05 -6.54
CA ALA A 179 -10.00 -12.94 -5.59
C ALA A 179 -8.67 -13.51 -6.12
N ASP A 180 -8.71 -14.60 -6.90
CA ASP A 180 -7.51 -15.25 -7.45
C ASP A 180 -6.70 -14.33 -8.35
N HIS A 181 -7.35 -13.35 -8.99
CA HIS A 181 -6.73 -12.39 -9.89
C HIS A 181 -6.61 -11.00 -9.25
N THR A 182 -6.91 -10.85 -7.95
CA THR A 182 -6.80 -9.58 -7.22
C THR A 182 -5.78 -9.71 -6.11
N SER A 183 -4.69 -8.96 -6.23
CA SER A 183 -3.56 -8.96 -5.30
C SER A 183 -3.39 -7.61 -4.64
N ILE A 184 -2.81 -7.60 -3.43
CA ILE A 184 -2.46 -6.37 -2.70
C ILE A 184 -1.04 -6.45 -2.16
N ALA A 185 -0.27 -5.37 -2.27
CA ALA A 185 1.13 -5.36 -1.84
C ALA A 185 1.58 -3.98 -1.34
N GLY A 186 2.58 -3.99 -0.47
CA GLY A 186 3.26 -2.79 -0.01
C GLY A 186 4.46 -3.08 0.87
N SER A 187 5.18 -2.03 1.27
CA SER A 187 6.29 -2.13 2.20
C SER A 187 6.02 -1.44 3.51
N SER A 188 6.78 -1.82 4.53
CA SER A 188 6.70 -1.17 5.84
C SER A 188 5.26 -1.19 6.38
N MET A 189 4.68 -0.03 6.71
CA MET A 189 3.26 0.10 7.04
C MET A 189 2.34 -0.38 5.91
N GLY A 190 2.77 -0.24 4.63
CA GLY A 190 2.03 -0.77 3.47
C GLY A 190 1.97 -2.30 3.46
N GLY A 191 3.01 -2.98 3.95
CA GLY A 191 2.99 -4.44 4.17
C GLY A 191 2.02 -4.83 5.30
N LEU A 192 2.00 -4.03 6.37
CA LEU A 192 1.11 -4.25 7.52
C LEU A 192 -0.37 -4.19 7.11
N ILE A 193 -0.77 -3.14 6.38
CA ILE A 193 -2.14 -2.99 5.89
C ILE A 193 -2.48 -4.00 4.78
N SER A 194 -1.51 -4.45 3.95
CA SER A 194 -1.75 -5.50 2.94
C SER A 194 -2.14 -6.82 3.59
N LEU A 195 -1.45 -7.20 4.66
CA LEU A 195 -1.78 -8.42 5.41
C LEU A 195 -3.10 -8.28 6.18
N TYR A 196 -3.41 -7.09 6.68
CA TYR A 196 -4.70 -6.80 7.29
C TYR A 196 -5.84 -6.87 6.26
N ALA A 197 -5.62 -6.35 5.05
CA ALA A 197 -6.59 -6.35 3.96
C ALA A 197 -7.00 -7.76 3.54
N ILE A 198 -6.04 -8.68 3.36
CA ILE A 198 -6.38 -10.07 2.98
C ILE A 198 -7.13 -10.81 4.09
N CYS A 199 -6.90 -10.43 5.36
CA CYS A 199 -7.63 -10.98 6.49
C CYS A 199 -9.08 -10.46 6.59
N GLU A 200 -9.30 -9.17 6.29
CA GLU A 200 -10.62 -8.55 6.38
C GLU A 200 -11.48 -8.76 5.13
N TYR A 201 -10.85 -8.83 3.97
CA TYR A 201 -11.51 -8.93 2.66
C TYR A 201 -10.94 -10.09 1.83
N SER A 202 -10.88 -11.29 2.42
CA SER A 202 -10.39 -12.50 1.76
C SER A 202 -11.19 -12.87 0.51
N GLN A 203 -12.46 -12.50 0.44
CA GLN A 203 -13.29 -12.68 -0.76
C GLN A 203 -12.93 -11.71 -1.91
N VAL A 204 -12.11 -10.69 -1.63
CA VAL A 204 -11.66 -9.69 -2.61
C VAL A 204 -10.19 -9.88 -2.99
N PHE A 205 -9.33 -10.09 -1.98
CA PHE A 205 -7.89 -10.24 -2.18
C PHE A 205 -7.48 -11.69 -1.94
N GLY A 206 -7.15 -12.40 -3.01
CA GLY A 206 -6.64 -13.78 -2.91
C GLY A 206 -5.14 -13.85 -2.61
N ARG A 207 -4.42 -12.74 -2.80
CA ARG A 207 -2.95 -12.71 -2.67
C ARG A 207 -2.48 -11.44 -2.00
N ALA A 208 -1.53 -11.55 -1.06
CA ALA A 208 -0.95 -10.40 -0.38
C ALA A 208 0.58 -10.50 -0.29
N ALA A 209 1.28 -9.37 -0.45
CA ALA A 209 2.71 -9.29 -0.19
C ALA A 209 3.05 -8.11 0.74
N GLY A 210 3.86 -8.40 1.76
CA GLY A 210 4.43 -7.41 2.66
C GLY A 210 5.96 -7.46 2.64
N LEU A 211 6.59 -6.40 2.12
CA LEU A 211 8.04 -6.27 2.08
C LEU A 211 8.50 -5.40 3.25
N SER A 212 9.50 -5.86 3.99
CA SER A 212 9.98 -5.14 5.18
C SER A 212 8.84 -4.66 6.06
N THR A 213 7.86 -5.55 6.31
CA THR A 213 6.63 -5.20 7.05
C THR A 213 6.95 -4.62 8.42
N HIS A 214 6.40 -3.45 8.72
CA HIS A 214 6.64 -2.72 9.96
C HIS A 214 5.79 -3.28 11.10
N TRP A 215 6.14 -4.47 11.56
CA TRP A 215 5.38 -5.24 12.56
C TRP A 215 5.02 -4.48 13.84
N PRO A 216 5.89 -3.59 14.37
CA PRO A 216 5.56 -2.85 15.58
C PRO A 216 4.41 -1.84 15.39
N GLY A 217 4.19 -1.35 14.17
CA GLY A 217 3.24 -0.24 13.94
C GLY A 217 3.68 1.09 14.57
N THR A 218 4.60 1.03 15.55
CA THR A 218 5.25 2.14 16.24
C THR A 218 6.77 2.07 16.07
N PHE A 219 7.55 2.72 16.92
CA PHE A 219 9.03 2.73 16.80
C PHE A 219 9.69 1.76 17.78
N SER A 220 8.97 1.32 18.81
CA SER A 220 9.48 0.42 19.83
C SER A 220 9.03 -1.02 19.56
N VAL A 221 9.95 -1.98 19.77
CA VAL A 221 9.66 -3.41 19.70
C VAL A 221 9.43 -3.98 21.10
N GLU A 222 10.31 -3.62 22.04
CA GLU A 222 10.24 -4.10 23.41
C GLU A 222 9.01 -3.53 24.13
N GLY A 223 8.24 -4.41 24.78
CA GLY A 223 7.04 -4.02 25.52
C GLY A 223 5.88 -3.52 24.64
N ASN A 224 5.96 -3.64 23.32
CA ASN A 224 4.91 -3.17 22.42
C ASN A 224 3.72 -4.15 22.38
N PRO A 225 2.55 -3.79 22.95
CA PRO A 225 1.41 -4.69 23.05
C PRO A 225 0.75 -4.96 21.69
N PHE A 226 0.91 -4.04 20.72
CA PHE A 226 0.31 -4.19 19.40
C PHE A 226 0.88 -5.41 18.66
N ILE A 227 2.16 -5.74 18.83
CA ILE A 227 2.78 -6.90 18.18
C ILE A 227 2.03 -8.18 18.55
N THR A 228 1.81 -8.40 19.85
CA THR A 228 1.09 -9.58 20.35
C THR A 228 -0.39 -9.57 19.94
N ALA A 229 -1.02 -8.40 19.99
CA ALA A 229 -2.41 -8.23 19.57
C ALA A 229 -2.57 -8.55 18.07
N TYR A 230 -1.65 -8.07 17.22
CA TYR A 230 -1.70 -8.34 15.79
C TYR A 230 -1.41 -9.81 15.45
N GLN A 231 -0.46 -10.45 16.10
CA GLN A 231 -0.21 -11.88 15.93
C GLN A 231 -1.43 -12.72 16.35
N SER A 232 -2.07 -12.36 17.46
CA SER A 232 -3.30 -13.01 17.94
C SER A 232 -4.46 -12.81 16.96
N TYR A 233 -4.55 -11.63 16.36
CA TYR A 233 -5.50 -11.33 15.30
C TYR A 233 -5.23 -12.21 14.06
N LEU A 234 -3.98 -12.30 13.58
CA LEU A 234 -3.60 -13.13 12.45
C LEU A 234 -3.96 -14.62 12.66
N LYS A 235 -3.68 -15.17 13.85
CA LYS A 235 -4.08 -16.54 14.21
C LYS A 235 -5.58 -16.79 14.03
N LYS A 236 -6.42 -15.78 14.29
CA LYS A 236 -7.88 -15.88 14.18
C LYS A 236 -8.39 -15.62 12.77
N ARG A 237 -7.76 -14.72 12.01
CA ARG A 237 -8.33 -14.09 10.83
C ARG A 237 -7.65 -14.44 9.51
N LEU A 238 -6.45 -15.03 9.53
CA LEU A 238 -5.81 -15.49 8.29
C LEU A 238 -6.76 -16.40 7.50
N PRO A 239 -6.93 -16.13 6.19
CA PRO A 239 -7.85 -16.89 5.35
C PRO A 239 -7.36 -18.33 5.09
N ASP A 240 -8.18 -19.10 4.36
CA ASP A 240 -7.87 -20.46 3.99
C ASP A 240 -6.63 -20.53 3.08
N PRO A 241 -5.56 -21.26 3.47
CA PRO A 241 -4.35 -21.40 2.67
C PRO A 241 -4.56 -22.11 1.32
N VAL A 242 -5.65 -22.86 1.15
CA VAL A 242 -5.96 -23.52 -0.14
C VAL A 242 -6.25 -22.51 -1.24
N THR A 243 -6.87 -21.39 -0.89
CA THR A 243 -7.34 -20.37 -1.83
C THR A 243 -6.55 -19.06 -1.77
N HIS A 244 -5.62 -18.93 -0.81
CA HIS A 244 -4.89 -17.66 -0.62
C HIS A 244 -3.38 -17.86 -0.64
N ARG A 245 -2.68 -16.79 -1.08
CA ARG A 245 -1.22 -16.78 -1.15
C ARG A 245 -0.68 -15.54 -0.44
N ILE A 246 0.32 -15.74 0.41
CA ILE A 246 0.94 -14.68 1.22
C ILE A 246 2.46 -14.72 1.05
N TYR A 247 3.07 -13.58 0.73
CA TYR A 247 4.51 -13.39 0.72
C TYR A 247 4.91 -12.33 1.73
N LEU A 248 5.90 -12.63 2.56
CA LEU A 248 6.44 -11.71 3.56
C LEU A 248 7.97 -11.75 3.49
N ASP A 249 8.61 -10.61 3.61
CA ASP A 249 10.05 -10.55 3.77
C ASP A 249 10.51 -9.40 4.66
N CYS A 250 11.78 -9.42 5.01
CA CYS A 250 12.52 -8.26 5.51
C CYS A 250 14.00 -8.39 5.14
N GLY A 251 14.73 -7.30 5.20
CA GLY A 251 16.18 -7.30 5.28
C GLY A 251 16.66 -7.62 6.69
N ASP A 252 17.95 -7.40 6.93
CA ASP A 252 18.63 -7.53 8.23
C ASP A 252 19.51 -6.32 8.58
N GLN A 253 19.42 -5.25 7.76
CA GLN A 253 20.18 -4.02 7.95
C GLN A 253 19.27 -2.83 8.26
N GLU A 254 19.81 -1.78 8.88
CA GLU A 254 19.10 -0.53 9.20
C GLU A 254 17.84 -0.79 10.03
N LEU A 255 16.70 -0.22 9.63
CA LEU A 255 15.41 -0.44 10.31
C LEU A 255 14.97 -1.92 10.21
N ASP A 256 15.31 -2.61 9.12
CA ASP A 256 14.95 -4.01 8.92
C ASP A 256 15.66 -4.94 9.92
N ALA A 257 16.76 -4.53 10.55
CA ALA A 257 17.43 -5.31 11.59
C ALA A 257 16.53 -5.67 12.78
N LEU A 258 15.43 -4.91 12.97
CA LEU A 258 14.42 -5.18 14.01
C LEU A 258 13.44 -6.30 13.63
N TYR A 259 13.35 -6.69 12.36
CA TYR A 259 12.22 -7.50 11.87
C TYR A 259 12.46 -9.01 11.79
N PRO A 260 13.67 -9.56 11.67
CA PRO A 260 13.86 -11.01 11.47
C PRO A 260 13.18 -11.87 12.53
N THR A 261 13.27 -11.49 13.80
CA THR A 261 12.64 -12.22 14.91
C THR A 261 11.09 -12.12 14.82
N LEU A 262 10.56 -10.93 14.50
CA LEU A 262 9.11 -10.71 14.35
C LEU A 262 8.56 -11.45 13.15
N LEU A 263 9.29 -11.43 12.03
CA LEU A 263 8.93 -12.18 10.82
C LEU A 263 8.87 -13.68 11.09
N LYS A 264 9.84 -14.23 11.84
CA LYS A 264 9.84 -15.65 12.25
C LYS A 264 8.62 -16.00 13.10
N GLN A 265 8.19 -15.12 14.01
CA GLN A 265 6.99 -15.33 14.81
C GLN A 265 5.73 -15.35 13.91
N VAL A 266 5.64 -14.46 12.93
CA VAL A 266 4.52 -14.43 11.96
C VAL A 266 4.57 -15.66 11.04
N GLU A 267 5.76 -16.09 10.62
CA GLU A 267 5.92 -17.37 9.88
C GLU A 267 5.37 -18.54 10.68
N GLN A 268 5.65 -18.62 11.98
CA GLN A 268 5.06 -19.65 12.83
C GLN A 268 3.53 -19.60 12.80
N VAL A 269 2.93 -18.41 12.86
CA VAL A 269 1.47 -18.25 12.72
C VAL A 269 0.97 -18.79 11.37
N LEU A 270 1.67 -18.50 10.27
CA LEU A 270 1.33 -19.05 8.95
C LEU A 270 1.37 -20.58 8.97
N ARG A 271 2.41 -21.20 9.57
CA ARG A 271 2.53 -22.67 9.68
C ARG A 271 1.42 -23.29 10.55
N GLU A 272 1.07 -22.66 11.66
CA GLU A 272 -0.05 -23.08 12.51
C GLU A 272 -1.39 -23.05 11.73
N LYS A 273 -1.54 -22.10 10.80
CA LYS A 273 -2.69 -21.97 9.89
C LYS A 273 -2.58 -22.84 8.62
N LYS A 274 -1.61 -23.76 8.57
CA LYS A 274 -1.39 -24.72 7.48
C LYS A 274 -0.88 -24.11 6.15
N TYR A 275 -0.40 -22.87 6.18
CA TYR A 275 0.35 -22.35 5.04
C TYR A 275 1.68 -23.11 4.89
N THR A 276 2.05 -23.36 3.65
CA THR A 276 3.30 -24.01 3.24
C THR A 276 4.13 -23.05 2.38
N ASP A 277 5.33 -23.43 1.99
CA ASP A 277 6.16 -22.57 1.11
C ASP A 277 5.53 -22.31 -0.27
N LYS A 278 4.51 -23.08 -0.64
CA LYS A 278 3.78 -22.89 -1.90
C LYS A 278 2.81 -21.71 -1.86
N ASN A 279 2.26 -21.41 -0.67
CA ASN A 279 1.21 -20.41 -0.49
C ASN A 279 1.45 -19.44 0.68
N GLY A 280 2.45 -19.69 1.54
CA GLY A 280 2.83 -18.80 2.64
C GLY A 280 4.33 -18.76 2.82
N ARG A 281 5.01 -17.77 2.23
CA ARG A 281 6.47 -17.64 2.26
C ARG A 281 6.89 -16.47 3.13
N ALA A 282 7.85 -16.70 4.02
CA ALA A 282 8.51 -15.68 4.82
C ALA A 282 10.03 -15.79 4.64
N ARG A 283 10.74 -14.69 4.38
CA ARG A 283 12.18 -14.70 4.08
C ARG A 283 12.92 -13.52 4.67
N VAL A 284 14.11 -13.78 5.23
CA VAL A 284 15.09 -12.73 5.53
C VAL A 284 16.05 -12.63 4.35
N ILE A 285 16.26 -11.42 3.85
CA ILE A 285 17.13 -11.12 2.72
C ILE A 285 18.38 -10.45 3.27
N ASN A 286 19.43 -11.24 3.47
CA ASN A 286 20.66 -10.78 4.12
C ASN A 286 21.34 -9.65 3.36
N GLY A 287 21.89 -8.69 4.10
CA GLY A 287 22.63 -7.55 3.57
C GLY A 287 21.75 -6.46 2.96
N THR A 288 20.43 -6.50 3.14
CA THR A 288 19.50 -5.48 2.62
C THR A 288 18.84 -4.69 3.74
N GLY A 289 18.56 -3.40 3.48
CA GLY A 289 17.91 -2.48 4.41
C GLY A 289 16.52 -2.05 3.96
N HIS A 290 16.01 -1.01 4.62
CA HIS A 290 14.64 -0.49 4.49
C HIS A 290 14.55 0.63 3.45
N SER A 291 14.54 0.28 2.15
CA SER A 291 14.47 1.29 1.09
C SER A 291 13.82 0.77 -0.19
N GLU A 292 13.29 1.71 -1.01
CA GLU A 292 12.70 1.39 -2.32
C GLU A 292 13.72 0.69 -3.24
N LYS A 293 15.01 1.06 -3.16
CA LYS A 293 16.07 0.40 -3.91
C LYS A 293 16.22 -1.07 -3.50
N ALA A 294 16.17 -1.36 -2.20
CA ALA A 294 16.25 -2.73 -1.69
C ALA A 294 15.01 -3.54 -2.10
N TRP A 295 13.82 -2.94 -2.03
CA TRP A 295 12.57 -3.59 -2.46
C TRP A 295 12.52 -3.81 -3.96
N ALA A 296 12.95 -2.84 -4.78
CA ALA A 296 13.06 -2.99 -6.23
C ALA A 296 13.97 -4.16 -6.62
N GLY A 297 15.10 -4.33 -5.92
CA GLY A 297 16.06 -5.39 -6.20
C GLY A 297 15.49 -6.80 -6.03
N ARG A 298 14.52 -7.00 -5.13
CA ARG A 298 13.89 -8.30 -4.87
C ARG A 298 12.47 -8.44 -5.44
N LEU A 299 11.91 -7.35 -5.98
CA LEU A 299 10.56 -7.34 -6.54
C LEU A 299 10.28 -8.42 -7.59
N PRO A 300 11.22 -8.77 -8.52
CA PRO A 300 10.99 -9.84 -9.48
C PRO A 300 10.63 -11.18 -8.83
N GLU A 301 11.35 -11.58 -7.78
CA GLU A 301 11.06 -12.83 -7.06
C GLU A 301 9.70 -12.76 -6.34
N VAL A 302 9.40 -11.61 -5.71
CA VAL A 302 8.14 -11.38 -5.01
C VAL A 302 6.97 -11.49 -5.98
N MET A 303 7.05 -10.83 -7.13
CA MET A 303 5.98 -10.82 -8.13
C MET A 303 5.83 -12.19 -8.81
N LEU A 304 6.93 -12.89 -9.05
CA LEU A 304 6.89 -14.25 -9.57
C LEU A 304 6.19 -15.21 -8.58
N TYR A 305 6.51 -15.08 -7.28
CA TYR A 305 5.82 -15.89 -6.27
C TYR A 305 4.34 -15.49 -6.13
N LEU A 306 4.04 -14.20 -6.11
CA LEU A 306 2.68 -13.70 -5.85
C LEU A 306 1.75 -13.95 -7.04
N LEU A 307 2.21 -13.62 -8.26
CA LEU A 307 1.40 -13.60 -9.48
C LEU A 307 1.65 -14.78 -10.41
N GLY A 308 2.77 -15.50 -10.24
CA GLY A 308 3.11 -16.66 -11.05
C GLY A 308 2.07 -17.79 -10.94
N ARG A 309 2.04 -18.65 -11.99
CA ARG A 309 1.15 -19.81 -12.10
C ARG A 309 1.54 -20.95 -11.18
#